data_7910387250982b155fb1bc615c6cc68d
#
_entry.id   7910387250982b155fb1bc615c6cc68d
#
_cell.length_a   1.000
_cell.length_b   1.000
_cell.length_c   1.000
_cell.angle_alpha   90.00
_cell.angle_beta   90.00
_cell.angle_gamma   90.00
#
_symmetry.space_group_name_H-M   'P 1'
#
loop_
_entity.id
_entity.type
_entity.pdbx_description
1 polymer ?
#
loop_
_entity_poly.entity_id
_entity_poly.type
_entity_poly.pdbx_seq_one_letter_code
_entity_poly.pdbx_strand_id
1 'polypeptide(L)'
;MEKKIKVRSIIFTEACPLACRYCDLKNGPVFGQSPAMTKEQIFTLVEKFDQLDDYNQIDTRLLFTGGEPLLYWDWIKEIIEKYGHRFQYMFNTSGYLFTEEILEFLSRYTVSFVLSIDGNEKLTNYLRPVCNSITKTGYFKQLKEIIPTLLFYFPQTPFRIIIGPRYVDTLYEMYIEATRLGFKYFTFFLDFESRPGRVIPKDKKVIYWDEKYTKILAEQMDLILEDIIQGYMQGISRPRVTDLDKAIKFLLNKEPFNPDNLPCQVFNERTLNTLYNPEISNNCFSGCFSCLDDVKTELIKAYNNHSHICDKDPQC
;
A
#
# COMPACT_ATOMS: atom_id res chain seq x y z
N MET A 1 -1.39 -29.67 -3.97
CA MET A 1 -2.16 -28.56 -4.60
C MET A 1 -1.79 -27.27 -3.87
N GLU A 2 -1.55 -26.22 -4.62
CA GLU A 2 -1.28 -24.91 -4.04
C GLU A 2 -2.56 -24.36 -3.39
N LYS A 3 -2.46 -23.91 -2.13
CA LYS A 3 -3.61 -23.38 -1.42
C LYS A 3 -4.02 -22.02 -2.00
N LYS A 4 -5.32 -21.75 -2.01
CA LYS A 4 -5.84 -20.46 -2.45
C LYS A 4 -5.60 -19.41 -1.37
N ILE A 5 -4.97 -18.30 -1.74
CA ILE A 5 -4.78 -17.17 -0.81
C ILE A 5 -6.07 -16.37 -0.68
N LYS A 6 -6.44 -16.06 0.56
CA LYS A 6 -7.60 -15.21 0.87
C LYS A 6 -7.22 -14.13 1.90
N VAL A 7 -7.46 -12.88 1.56
CA VAL A 7 -7.19 -11.75 2.47
C VAL A 7 -8.48 -11.38 3.22
N ARG A 8 -8.37 -11.25 4.54
CA ARG A 8 -9.42 -10.84 5.46
C ARG A 8 -8.99 -9.56 6.17
N SER A 9 -9.61 -8.44 5.82
CA SER A 9 -9.25 -7.14 6.39
C SER A 9 -9.97 -6.89 7.71
N ILE A 10 -9.25 -6.39 8.71
CA ILE A 10 -9.77 -5.99 10.00
C ILE A 10 -9.41 -4.52 10.22
N ILE A 11 -10.45 -3.68 10.33
CA ILE A 11 -10.32 -2.26 10.64
C ILE A 11 -10.61 -2.08 12.12
N PHE A 12 -9.56 -1.83 12.92
CA PHE A 12 -9.71 -1.62 14.36
C PHE A 12 -10.29 -0.24 14.68
N THR A 13 -9.80 0.77 13.98
CA THR A 13 -10.09 2.18 14.27
C THR A 13 -9.74 3.05 13.08
N GLU A 14 -10.32 4.23 13.03
CA GLU A 14 -9.89 5.31 12.13
C GLU A 14 -8.86 6.25 12.79
N ALA A 15 -8.64 6.11 14.11
CA ALA A 15 -7.63 6.88 14.82
C ALA A 15 -6.22 6.55 14.31
N CYS A 16 -5.38 7.58 14.19
CA CYS A 16 -4.02 7.45 13.72
C CYS A 16 -3.16 8.57 14.34
N PRO A 17 -1.91 8.29 14.74
CA PRO A 17 -0.99 9.32 15.21
C PRO A 17 -0.55 10.30 14.12
N LEU A 18 -0.78 9.96 12.83
CA LEU A 18 -0.43 10.78 11.68
C LEU A 18 -1.66 11.47 11.08
N ALA A 19 -1.44 12.64 10.48
CA ALA A 19 -2.43 13.42 9.76
C ALA A 19 -2.06 13.50 8.26
N CYS A 20 -1.89 12.34 7.60
CA CYS A 20 -1.48 12.28 6.20
C CYS A 20 -2.37 13.12 5.29
N ARG A 21 -1.75 13.93 4.41
CA ARG A 21 -2.47 14.91 3.57
C ARG A 21 -3.36 14.28 2.50
N TYR A 22 -3.07 13.05 2.14
CA TYR A 22 -3.83 12.27 1.14
C TYR A 22 -4.64 11.13 1.77
N CYS A 23 -4.78 11.10 3.11
CA CYS A 23 -5.49 10.04 3.80
C CYS A 23 -6.99 10.11 3.52
N ASP A 24 -7.54 9.07 2.93
CA ASP A 24 -8.97 9.00 2.62
C ASP A 24 -9.83 8.92 3.88
N LEU A 25 -9.35 8.23 4.92
CA LEU A 25 -10.05 8.13 6.19
C LEU A 25 -10.22 9.51 6.85
N LYS A 26 -9.22 10.40 6.72
CA LYS A 26 -9.24 11.75 7.32
C LYS A 26 -9.91 12.80 6.46
N ASN A 27 -9.97 12.56 5.16
CA ASN A 27 -10.50 13.51 4.18
C ASN A 27 -11.83 13.05 3.59
N GLY A 28 -12.26 11.82 3.90
CA GLY A 28 -13.54 11.28 3.46
C GLY A 28 -14.71 11.75 4.32
N PRO A 29 -15.94 11.68 3.80
CA PRO A 29 -17.15 12.09 4.53
C PRO A 29 -17.43 11.25 5.78
N VAL A 30 -16.72 10.14 5.98
CA VAL A 30 -16.94 9.16 7.05
C VAL A 30 -15.88 9.22 8.17
N PHE A 31 -14.85 10.08 8.02
CA PHE A 31 -13.79 10.18 9.04
C PHE A 31 -14.34 10.55 10.42
N GLY A 32 -13.97 9.80 11.43
CA GLY A 32 -14.42 9.99 12.81
C GLY A 32 -15.89 9.66 13.06
N GLN A 33 -16.61 9.17 12.05
CA GLN A 33 -18.02 8.79 12.16
C GLN A 33 -18.23 7.29 12.38
N SER A 34 -17.22 6.48 12.04
CA SER A 34 -17.30 5.04 12.25
C SER A 34 -16.95 4.70 13.70
N PRO A 35 -17.85 4.04 14.43
CA PRO A 35 -17.53 3.57 15.77
C PRO A 35 -16.37 2.57 15.67
N ALA A 36 -15.37 2.70 16.54
CA ALA A 36 -14.35 1.67 16.71
C ALA A 36 -15.03 0.34 17.06
N MET A 37 -14.60 -0.76 16.46
CA MET A 37 -15.09 -2.09 16.86
C MET A 37 -14.68 -2.37 18.30
N THR A 38 -15.54 -3.04 19.05
CA THR A 38 -15.17 -3.53 20.40
C THR A 38 -14.24 -4.74 20.27
N LYS A 39 -13.52 -5.06 21.34
CA LYS A 39 -12.65 -6.24 21.37
C LYS A 39 -13.43 -7.51 21.02
N GLU A 40 -14.62 -7.68 21.61
CA GLU A 40 -15.49 -8.82 21.40
C GLU A 40 -15.93 -8.95 19.93
N GLN A 41 -16.25 -7.83 19.30
CA GLN A 41 -16.64 -7.81 17.88
C GLN A 41 -15.48 -8.26 16.99
N ILE A 42 -14.25 -7.78 17.27
CA ILE A 42 -13.05 -8.17 16.51
C ILE A 42 -12.75 -9.65 16.70
N PHE A 43 -12.78 -10.16 17.93
CA PHE A 43 -12.52 -11.58 18.20
C PHE A 43 -13.58 -12.48 17.56
N THR A 44 -14.86 -12.10 17.63
CA THR A 44 -15.94 -12.81 16.94
C THR A 44 -15.73 -12.82 15.42
N LEU A 45 -15.26 -11.71 14.85
CA LEU A 45 -14.97 -11.62 13.42
C LEU A 45 -13.83 -12.56 13.02
N VAL A 46 -12.74 -12.60 13.78
CA VAL A 46 -11.60 -13.50 13.52
C VAL A 46 -12.04 -14.97 13.64
N GLU A 47 -12.84 -15.30 14.65
CA GLU A 47 -13.39 -16.64 14.81
C GLU A 47 -14.28 -17.08 13.63
N LYS A 48 -15.10 -16.16 13.10
CA LYS A 48 -15.84 -16.43 11.86
C LYS A 48 -14.93 -16.68 10.66
N PHE A 49 -13.82 -15.96 10.53
CA PHE A 49 -12.85 -16.22 9.47
C PHE A 49 -12.20 -17.58 9.61
N ASP A 50 -11.88 -17.99 10.83
CA ASP A 50 -11.35 -19.31 11.10
C ASP A 50 -12.30 -20.44 10.70
N GLN A 51 -13.59 -20.27 11.00
CA GLN A 51 -14.63 -21.24 10.65
C GLN A 51 -14.96 -21.27 9.16
N LEU A 52 -14.89 -20.12 8.46
CA LEU A 52 -15.26 -20.01 7.04
C LEU A 52 -14.16 -20.48 6.08
N ASP A 53 -12.90 -20.40 6.49
CA ASP A 53 -11.76 -20.67 5.61
C ASP A 53 -11.15 -22.02 5.96
N ASP A 54 -11.40 -23.05 5.13
CA ASP A 54 -10.79 -24.38 5.31
C ASP A 54 -9.26 -24.28 5.21
N TYR A 55 -8.59 -24.56 6.32
CA TYR A 55 -7.14 -24.50 6.44
C TYR A 55 -6.40 -25.37 5.41
N ASN A 56 -6.99 -26.49 5.00
CA ASN A 56 -6.36 -27.38 4.02
C ASN A 56 -6.38 -26.84 2.59
N GLN A 57 -7.29 -25.90 2.30
CA GLN A 57 -7.50 -25.36 0.96
C GLN A 57 -7.18 -23.87 0.85
N ILE A 58 -7.19 -23.14 1.96
CA ILE A 58 -7.10 -21.67 1.99
C ILE A 58 -5.99 -21.23 2.94
N ASP A 59 -5.04 -20.45 2.40
CA ASP A 59 -4.09 -19.67 3.19
C ASP A 59 -4.71 -18.31 3.49
N THR A 60 -5.27 -18.17 4.69
CA THR A 60 -5.93 -16.93 5.11
C THR A 60 -4.90 -15.94 5.62
N ARG A 61 -4.92 -14.73 5.06
CA ARG A 61 -4.13 -13.58 5.50
C ARG A 61 -5.01 -12.60 6.23
N LEU A 62 -4.77 -12.36 7.52
CA LEU A 62 -5.42 -11.30 8.26
C LEU A 62 -4.69 -9.99 8.01
N LEU A 63 -5.36 -9.04 7.36
CA LEU A 63 -4.83 -7.70 7.11
C LEU A 63 -5.33 -6.76 8.21
N PHE A 64 -4.44 -6.37 9.10
CA PHE A 64 -4.70 -5.34 10.11
C PHE A 64 -4.49 -3.96 9.49
N THR A 65 -5.54 -3.16 9.44
CA THR A 65 -5.58 -1.88 8.73
C THR A 65 -6.54 -0.89 9.41
N GLY A 66 -6.80 0.22 8.77
CA GLY A 66 -7.65 1.31 9.26
C GLY A 66 -6.87 2.61 9.38
N GLY A 67 -6.95 3.29 10.52
CA GLY A 67 -6.06 4.39 10.89
C GLY A 67 -4.65 3.86 11.16
N GLU A 68 -4.32 3.61 12.44
CA GLU A 68 -3.09 2.89 12.81
C GLU A 68 -3.45 1.66 13.64
N PRO A 69 -3.32 0.45 13.09
CA PRO A 69 -3.71 -0.77 13.80
C PRO A 69 -2.91 -1.01 15.09
N LEU A 70 -1.64 -0.58 15.15
CA LEU A 70 -0.79 -0.77 16.32
C LEU A 70 -1.24 0.03 17.57
N LEU A 71 -2.22 0.92 17.44
CA LEU A 71 -2.90 1.50 18.61
C LEU A 71 -3.63 0.43 19.46
N TYR A 72 -3.92 -0.72 18.85
CA TYR A 72 -4.58 -1.87 19.47
C TYR A 72 -3.64 -3.07 19.55
N TRP A 73 -2.35 -2.80 19.82
CA TRP A 73 -1.33 -3.85 19.84
C TRP A 73 -1.66 -5.01 20.76
N ASP A 74 -2.19 -4.76 21.95
CA ASP A 74 -2.52 -5.82 22.92
C ASP A 74 -3.58 -6.78 22.37
N TRP A 75 -4.58 -6.27 21.65
CA TRP A 75 -5.60 -7.11 21.02
C TRP A 75 -5.05 -7.91 19.84
N ILE A 76 -4.19 -7.26 19.03
CA ILE A 76 -3.50 -7.91 17.92
C ILE A 76 -2.62 -9.03 18.43
N LYS A 77 -1.84 -8.76 19.49
CA LYS A 77 -0.98 -9.75 20.14
C LYS A 77 -1.79 -10.96 20.61
N GLU A 78 -2.90 -10.75 21.30
CA GLU A 78 -3.79 -11.81 21.76
C GLU A 78 -4.38 -12.64 20.63
N ILE A 79 -4.76 -12.00 19.51
CA ILE A 79 -5.22 -12.70 18.30
C ILE A 79 -4.10 -13.59 17.76
N ILE A 80 -2.88 -13.06 17.63
CA ILE A 80 -1.73 -13.80 17.11
C ILE A 80 -1.36 -14.95 18.04
N GLU A 81 -1.37 -14.74 19.36
CA GLU A 81 -1.12 -15.82 20.34
C GLU A 81 -2.20 -16.91 20.29
N LYS A 82 -3.47 -16.54 20.13
CA LYS A 82 -4.58 -17.50 20.05
C LYS A 82 -4.55 -18.35 18.78
N TYR A 83 -4.26 -17.74 17.63
CA TYR A 83 -4.37 -18.41 16.34
C TYR A 83 -3.02 -18.88 15.75
N GLY A 84 -1.91 -18.35 16.23
CA GLY A 84 -0.55 -18.80 15.85
C GLY A 84 -0.35 -18.83 14.33
N HIS A 85 0.09 -19.95 13.80
CA HIS A 85 0.35 -20.16 12.37
C HIS A 85 -0.90 -20.54 11.56
N ARG A 86 -2.09 -20.50 12.17
CA ARG A 86 -3.36 -20.70 11.46
C ARG A 86 -3.57 -19.64 10.38
N PHE A 87 -3.10 -18.42 10.64
CA PHE A 87 -3.16 -17.29 9.74
C PHE A 87 -1.77 -16.78 9.37
N GLN A 88 -1.69 -16.12 8.22
CA GLN A 88 -0.62 -15.19 7.91
C GLN A 88 -1.09 -13.78 8.29
N TYR A 89 -0.21 -12.95 8.81
CA TYR A 89 -0.57 -11.61 9.30
C TYR A 89 0.03 -10.54 8.40
N MET A 90 -0.78 -9.59 8.00
CA MET A 90 -0.35 -8.43 7.22
C MET A 90 -0.69 -7.16 7.98
N PHE A 91 0.22 -6.21 8.00
CA PHE A 91 0.02 -4.92 8.63
C PHE A 91 0.11 -3.81 7.59
N ASN A 92 -0.95 -3.00 7.50
CA ASN A 92 -0.89 -1.73 6.81
C ASN A 92 -0.69 -0.65 7.87
N THR A 93 0.55 -0.24 8.08
CA THR A 93 0.95 0.58 9.23
C THR A 93 1.92 1.70 8.82
N SER A 94 1.91 2.76 9.60
CA SER A 94 2.94 3.79 9.54
C SER A 94 4.27 3.31 10.12
N GLY A 95 4.26 2.30 10.98
CA GLY A 95 5.43 1.90 11.77
C GLY A 95 5.80 2.87 12.89
N TYR A 96 5.02 3.94 13.09
CA TYR A 96 5.28 4.96 14.12
C TYR A 96 5.29 4.39 15.54
N LEU A 97 4.55 3.31 15.76
CA LEU A 97 4.43 2.63 17.06
C LEU A 97 5.28 1.34 17.15
N PHE A 98 6.14 1.08 16.18
CA PHE A 98 7.06 -0.05 16.28
C PHE A 98 8.03 0.11 17.44
N THR A 99 8.24 -0.96 18.18
CA THR A 99 9.34 -1.16 19.12
C THR A 99 10.08 -2.45 18.76
N GLU A 100 11.27 -2.64 19.27
CA GLU A 100 12.03 -3.87 19.07
C GLU A 100 11.25 -5.08 19.58
N GLU A 101 10.59 -4.97 20.73
CA GLU A 101 9.80 -6.05 21.34
C GLU A 101 8.62 -6.47 20.46
N ILE A 102 7.96 -5.51 19.81
CA ILE A 102 6.89 -5.79 18.85
C ILE A 102 7.44 -6.55 17.66
N LEU A 103 8.54 -6.08 17.08
CA LEU A 103 9.15 -6.68 15.91
C LEU A 103 9.70 -8.08 16.22
N GLU A 104 10.36 -8.26 17.37
CA GLU A 104 10.83 -9.57 17.83
C GLU A 104 9.66 -10.55 18.04
N PHE A 105 8.58 -10.10 18.71
CA PHE A 105 7.40 -10.95 18.86
C PHE A 105 6.83 -11.39 17.52
N LEU A 106 6.65 -10.45 16.60
CA LEU A 106 6.07 -10.72 15.28
C LEU A 106 6.96 -11.63 14.41
N SER A 107 8.28 -11.62 14.61
CA SER A 107 9.22 -12.44 13.84
C SER A 107 9.05 -13.95 14.04
N ARG A 108 8.32 -14.36 15.08
CA ARG A 108 8.00 -15.76 15.37
C ARG A 108 6.86 -16.31 14.50
N TYR A 109 6.20 -15.45 13.72
CA TYR A 109 5.02 -15.77 12.91
C TYR A 109 5.22 -15.39 11.45
N THR A 110 4.32 -15.83 10.58
CA THR A 110 4.34 -15.41 9.18
C THR A 110 3.71 -14.02 9.06
N VAL A 111 4.54 -13.00 9.09
CA VAL A 111 4.14 -11.59 9.07
C VAL A 111 4.72 -10.86 7.87
N SER A 112 3.94 -9.94 7.32
CA SER A 112 4.37 -9.00 6.29
C SER A 112 3.85 -7.60 6.57
N PHE A 113 4.60 -6.59 6.14
CA PHE A 113 4.25 -5.19 6.34
C PHE A 113 4.05 -4.47 5.01
N VAL A 114 3.08 -3.57 5.04
CA VAL A 114 2.95 -2.47 4.10
C VAL A 114 3.31 -1.22 4.90
N LEU A 115 4.59 -0.87 4.86
CA LEU A 115 5.11 0.28 5.59
C LEU A 115 4.84 1.56 4.83
N SER A 116 4.19 2.50 5.48
CA SER A 116 3.82 3.78 4.89
C SER A 116 4.95 4.80 5.02
N ILE A 117 5.67 5.07 3.94
CA ILE A 117 6.76 6.05 3.87
C ILE A 117 6.73 6.72 2.49
N ASP A 118 7.11 8.00 2.38
CA ASP A 118 6.96 8.76 1.13
C ASP A 118 8.27 9.38 0.62
N GLY A 119 9.38 8.74 0.88
CA GLY A 119 10.70 9.19 0.39
C GLY A 119 11.54 9.81 1.48
N ASN A 120 12.22 10.92 1.19
CA ASN A 120 13.13 11.57 2.12
C ASN A 120 12.40 12.24 3.31
N GLU A 121 13.16 12.69 4.30
CA GLU A 121 12.63 13.30 5.54
C GLU A 121 11.69 14.48 5.26
N LYS A 122 12.08 15.39 4.36
CA LYS A 122 11.30 16.59 4.04
C LYS A 122 9.92 16.22 3.48
N LEU A 123 9.89 15.31 2.51
CA LEU A 123 8.67 14.92 1.84
C LEU A 123 7.79 14.05 2.74
N THR A 124 8.38 13.06 3.42
CA THR A 124 7.65 12.19 4.34
C THR A 124 7.01 12.99 5.48
N ASN A 125 7.73 13.90 6.12
CA ASN A 125 7.17 14.74 7.18
C ASN A 125 6.13 15.73 6.66
N TYR A 126 6.27 16.21 5.42
CA TYR A 126 5.26 17.06 4.78
C TYR A 126 3.98 16.29 4.47
N LEU A 127 4.10 15.12 3.88
CA LEU A 127 2.94 14.32 3.47
C LEU A 127 2.27 13.60 4.64
N ARG A 128 3.03 13.24 5.67
CA ARG A 128 2.60 12.49 6.86
C ARG A 128 2.96 13.23 8.16
N PRO A 129 2.41 14.43 8.39
CA PRO A 129 2.67 15.13 9.64
C PRO A 129 2.12 14.34 10.83
N VAL A 130 2.86 14.37 11.95
CA VAL A 130 2.39 13.84 13.25
C VAL A 130 1.29 14.77 13.77
N CYS A 131 0.25 14.20 14.38
CA CYS A 131 -0.77 14.99 15.06
C CYS A 131 -0.13 15.80 16.20
N ASN A 132 -0.41 17.12 16.26
CA ASN A 132 0.25 18.09 17.12
C ASN A 132 0.22 17.75 18.64
N SER A 133 -0.66 16.84 19.05
CA SER A 133 -0.82 16.41 20.42
C SER A 133 0.21 15.37 20.88
N ILE A 134 0.99 14.78 19.96
CA ILE A 134 1.76 13.56 20.28
C ILE A 134 3.25 13.86 20.49
N THR A 135 3.93 14.49 19.55
CA THR A 135 5.35 14.90 19.73
C THR A 135 5.76 16.04 18.80
N LYS A 136 6.86 16.76 19.16
CA LYS A 136 7.52 17.71 18.26
C LYS A 136 8.52 17.04 17.29
N THR A 137 8.78 15.76 17.46
CA THR A 137 9.71 14.99 16.61
C THR A 137 9.02 14.60 15.31
N GLY A 138 9.64 14.86 14.19
CA GLY A 138 9.10 14.49 12.88
C GLY A 138 8.97 12.97 12.73
N TYR A 139 7.95 12.53 12.02
CA TYR A 139 7.65 11.12 11.77
C TYR A 139 8.84 10.35 11.18
N PHE A 140 9.50 10.93 10.19
CA PHE A 140 10.61 10.27 9.48
C PHE A 140 11.79 9.95 10.41
N LYS A 141 12.12 10.83 11.35
CA LYS A 141 13.22 10.59 12.29
C LYS A 141 12.98 9.35 13.13
N GLN A 142 11.78 9.22 13.72
CA GLN A 142 11.41 8.06 14.52
C GLN A 142 11.40 6.77 13.68
N LEU A 143 10.85 6.86 12.46
CA LEU A 143 10.84 5.72 11.54
C LEU A 143 12.26 5.29 11.15
N LYS A 144 13.17 6.24 10.88
CA LYS A 144 14.56 5.97 10.56
C LYS A 144 15.32 5.24 11.67
N GLU A 145 14.99 5.51 12.92
CA GLU A 145 15.59 4.83 14.08
C GLU A 145 15.18 3.35 14.15
N ILE A 146 13.95 3.00 13.79
CA ILE A 146 13.44 1.62 13.88
C ILE A 146 13.63 0.79 12.60
N ILE A 147 13.87 1.42 11.44
CA ILE A 147 14.05 0.71 10.15
C ILE A 147 15.14 -0.36 10.19
N PRO A 148 16.34 -0.15 10.77
CA PRO A 148 17.35 -1.20 10.85
C PRO A 148 16.85 -2.46 11.57
N THR A 149 16.16 -2.31 12.70
CA THR A 149 15.55 -3.41 13.45
C THR A 149 14.44 -4.08 12.65
N LEU A 150 13.58 -3.30 12.00
CA LEU A 150 12.55 -3.81 11.11
C LEU A 150 13.15 -4.69 9.99
N LEU A 151 14.15 -4.19 9.30
CA LEU A 151 14.79 -4.91 8.19
C LEU A 151 15.64 -6.11 8.64
N PHE A 152 16.13 -6.10 9.88
CA PHE A 152 16.78 -7.26 10.49
C PHE A 152 15.80 -8.43 10.63
N TYR A 153 14.64 -8.20 11.22
CA TYR A 153 13.60 -9.23 11.41
C TYR A 153 12.79 -9.53 10.14
N PHE A 154 12.55 -8.50 9.30
CA PHE A 154 11.67 -8.57 8.13
C PHE A 154 12.34 -7.98 6.88
N PRO A 155 13.41 -8.61 6.37
CA PRO A 155 14.21 -8.08 5.25
C PRO A 155 13.43 -7.98 3.92
N GLN A 156 12.24 -8.57 3.84
CA GLN A 156 11.37 -8.53 2.66
C GLN A 156 10.37 -7.36 2.69
N THR A 157 10.38 -6.54 3.75
CA THR A 157 9.49 -5.38 3.85
C THR A 157 9.80 -4.40 2.71
N PRO A 158 8.81 -4.03 1.88
CA PRO A 158 9.04 -3.06 0.82
C PRO A 158 9.02 -1.62 1.35
N PHE A 159 9.85 -0.77 0.75
CA PHE A 159 9.66 0.68 0.80
C PHE A 159 8.49 1.02 -0.11
N ARG A 160 7.37 1.44 0.47
CA ARG A 160 6.13 1.65 -0.27
C ARG A 160 5.69 3.10 -0.20
N ILE A 161 5.55 3.71 -1.37
CA ILE A 161 5.13 5.10 -1.51
C ILE A 161 3.79 5.23 -2.23
N ILE A 162 3.17 6.39 -2.04
CA ILE A 162 2.04 6.85 -2.83
C ILE A 162 2.49 8.07 -3.62
N ILE A 163 2.41 8.00 -4.95
CA ILE A 163 2.88 9.04 -5.84
C ILE A 163 1.74 9.65 -6.63
N GLY A 164 1.55 10.96 -6.47
CA GLY A 164 0.59 11.74 -7.25
C GLY A 164 1.28 12.68 -8.24
N PRO A 165 0.52 13.32 -9.15
CA PRO A 165 1.07 14.24 -10.14
C PRO A 165 1.94 15.34 -9.52
N ARG A 166 1.62 15.79 -8.29
CA ARG A 166 2.35 16.87 -7.60
C ARG A 166 3.79 16.52 -7.21
N TYR A 167 4.11 15.23 -7.14
CA TYR A 167 5.38 14.74 -6.60
C TYR A 167 6.04 13.70 -7.50
N VAL A 168 5.50 13.52 -8.71
CA VAL A 168 5.99 12.50 -9.65
C VAL A 168 7.44 12.74 -10.04
N ASP A 169 7.87 13.98 -10.09
CA ASP A 169 9.25 14.39 -10.38
C ASP A 169 10.25 14.03 -9.28
N THR A 170 9.79 13.55 -8.11
CA THR A 170 10.63 13.12 -7.00
C THR A 170 10.73 11.60 -6.85
N LEU A 171 10.17 10.82 -7.76
CA LEU A 171 10.10 9.36 -7.66
C LEU A 171 11.50 8.71 -7.57
N TYR A 172 12.45 9.18 -8.39
CA TYR A 172 13.84 8.69 -8.33
C TYR A 172 14.52 9.03 -7.01
N GLU A 173 14.30 10.23 -6.46
CA GLU A 173 14.80 10.61 -5.13
C GLU A 173 14.25 9.68 -4.03
N MET A 174 12.97 9.32 -4.11
CA MET A 174 12.35 8.37 -3.18
C MET A 174 12.97 6.98 -3.28
N TYR A 175 13.29 6.52 -4.48
CA TYR A 175 13.98 5.27 -4.72
C TYR A 175 15.42 5.28 -4.16
N ILE A 176 16.15 6.36 -4.33
CA ILE A 176 17.49 6.53 -3.76
C ILE A 176 17.43 6.52 -2.22
N GLU A 177 16.40 7.13 -1.62
CA GLU A 177 16.24 7.09 -0.17
C GLU A 177 15.94 5.66 0.33
N ALA A 178 15.13 4.88 -0.40
CA ALA A 178 14.92 3.47 -0.09
C ALA A 178 16.25 2.68 -0.08
N THR A 179 17.14 2.96 -1.05
CA THR A 179 18.48 2.38 -1.12
C THR A 179 19.31 2.76 0.10
N ARG A 180 19.35 4.03 0.49
CA ARG A 180 20.08 4.53 1.65
C ARG A 180 19.61 3.94 2.97
N LEU A 181 18.31 3.68 3.08
CA LEU A 181 17.71 3.07 4.27
C LEU A 181 17.84 1.54 4.32
N GLY A 182 18.42 0.92 3.26
CA GLY A 182 18.70 -0.51 3.20
C GLY A 182 17.53 -1.40 2.76
N PHE A 183 16.48 -0.82 2.20
CA PHE A 183 15.38 -1.61 1.66
C PHE A 183 15.83 -2.40 0.42
N LYS A 184 15.36 -3.65 0.33
CA LYS A 184 15.60 -4.54 -0.83
C LYS A 184 14.48 -4.51 -1.86
N TYR A 185 13.35 -3.95 -1.50
CA TYR A 185 12.15 -3.87 -2.34
C TYR A 185 11.59 -2.46 -2.31
N PHE A 186 11.22 -1.97 -3.49
CA PHE A 186 10.56 -0.69 -3.70
C PHE A 186 9.28 -0.90 -4.48
N THR A 187 8.21 -0.24 -4.07
CA THR A 187 6.92 -0.27 -4.77
C THR A 187 6.22 1.08 -4.63
N PHE A 188 5.44 1.44 -5.63
CA PHE A 188 4.68 2.67 -5.59
C PHE A 188 3.24 2.47 -6.07
N PHE A 189 2.37 3.33 -5.60
CA PHE A 189 0.98 3.39 -6.03
C PHE A 189 0.68 4.78 -6.58
N LEU A 190 -0.04 4.82 -7.69
CA LEU A 190 -0.49 6.08 -8.26
C LEU A 190 -1.64 6.63 -7.42
N ASP A 191 -1.50 7.90 -7.01
CA ASP A 191 -2.56 8.66 -6.35
C ASP A 191 -3.36 9.45 -7.39
N PHE A 192 -4.66 9.30 -7.34
CA PHE A 192 -5.59 10.04 -8.19
C PHE A 192 -6.35 11.05 -7.33
N GLU A 193 -5.96 12.32 -7.39
CA GLU A 193 -6.64 13.39 -6.64
C GLU A 193 -8.11 13.54 -7.05
N SER A 194 -8.46 13.09 -8.27
CA SER A 194 -9.81 13.12 -8.83
C SER A 194 -10.74 12.02 -8.33
N ARG A 195 -10.24 11.07 -7.53
CA ARG A 195 -11.08 9.96 -7.09
C ARG A 195 -12.24 10.43 -6.22
N PRO A 196 -13.42 9.81 -6.34
CA PRO A 196 -14.59 10.15 -5.54
C PRO A 196 -14.31 10.06 -4.03
N GLY A 197 -14.88 10.98 -3.25
CA GLY A 197 -14.74 11.01 -1.79
C GLY A 197 -13.48 11.68 -1.27
N ARG A 198 -12.50 12.03 -2.13
CA ARG A 198 -11.33 12.78 -1.69
C ARG A 198 -11.66 14.25 -1.47
N VAL A 199 -11.44 14.73 -0.27
CA VAL A 199 -11.58 16.16 0.05
C VAL A 199 -10.28 16.89 -0.30
N ILE A 200 -10.33 17.69 -1.35
CA ILE A 200 -9.24 18.61 -1.71
C ILE A 200 -9.49 19.92 -1.00
N PRO A 201 -8.48 20.52 -0.33
CA PRO A 201 -8.61 21.84 0.26
C PRO A 201 -9.14 22.85 -0.77
N LYS A 202 -10.05 23.74 -0.36
CA LYS A 202 -10.73 24.70 -1.24
C LYS A 202 -9.78 25.63 -2.01
N ASP A 203 -8.57 25.82 -1.48
CA ASP A 203 -7.49 26.62 -2.06
C ASP A 203 -6.62 25.86 -3.07
N LYS A 204 -6.86 24.55 -3.27
CA LYS A 204 -6.09 23.70 -4.19
C LYS A 204 -6.96 23.22 -5.33
N LYS A 205 -6.39 23.30 -6.54
CA LYS A 205 -7.00 22.67 -7.71
C LYS A 205 -6.64 21.17 -7.73
N VAL A 206 -7.60 20.35 -8.15
CA VAL A 206 -7.34 18.93 -8.50
C VAL A 206 -6.32 18.89 -9.63
N ILE A 207 -5.29 18.07 -9.49
CA ILE A 207 -4.37 17.76 -10.57
C ILE A 207 -4.68 16.35 -11.07
N TYR A 208 -4.94 16.26 -12.35
CA TYR A 208 -5.18 15.01 -13.04
C TYR A 208 -3.88 14.44 -13.60
N TRP A 209 -3.79 13.11 -13.70
CA TRP A 209 -2.79 12.48 -14.54
C TRP A 209 -3.12 12.79 -15.99
N ASP A 210 -2.21 13.47 -16.66
CA ASP A 210 -2.26 13.84 -18.06
C ASP A 210 -0.96 13.42 -18.77
N GLU A 211 -0.84 13.72 -20.04
CA GLU A 211 0.34 13.38 -20.85
C GLU A 211 1.64 13.96 -20.24
N LYS A 212 1.57 15.19 -19.68
CA LYS A 212 2.73 15.84 -19.04
C LYS A 212 3.24 15.02 -17.85
N TYR A 213 2.35 14.66 -16.92
CA TYR A 213 2.75 13.94 -15.71
C TYR A 213 3.11 12.48 -16.00
N THR A 214 2.47 11.86 -16.99
CA THR A 214 2.83 10.52 -17.46
C THR A 214 4.23 10.51 -18.09
N LYS A 215 4.59 11.54 -18.85
CA LYS A 215 5.93 11.70 -19.38
C LYS A 215 6.98 11.85 -18.26
N ILE A 216 6.71 12.70 -17.27
CA ILE A 216 7.61 12.85 -16.11
C ILE A 216 7.75 11.50 -15.38
N LEU A 217 6.67 10.76 -15.19
CA LEU A 217 6.73 9.42 -14.58
C LEU A 217 7.65 8.48 -15.37
N ALA A 218 7.55 8.47 -16.70
CA ALA A 218 8.41 7.67 -17.56
C ALA A 218 9.89 8.09 -17.40
N GLU A 219 10.19 9.38 -17.46
CA GLU A 219 11.55 9.91 -17.25
C GLU A 219 12.14 9.50 -15.88
N GLN A 220 11.33 9.52 -14.84
CA GLN A 220 11.75 9.08 -13.50
C GLN A 220 11.99 7.58 -13.42
N MET A 221 11.19 6.79 -14.13
CA MET A 221 11.37 5.34 -14.24
C MET A 221 12.64 5.00 -15.02
N ASP A 222 12.98 5.75 -16.06
CA ASP A 222 14.22 5.58 -16.80
C ASP A 222 15.45 5.80 -15.91
N LEU A 223 15.44 6.85 -15.06
CA LEU A 223 16.50 7.09 -14.07
C LEU A 223 16.66 5.93 -13.08
N ILE A 224 15.55 5.35 -12.61
CA ILE A 224 15.57 4.18 -11.72
C ILE A 224 16.18 2.98 -12.45
N LEU A 225 15.77 2.73 -13.69
CA LEU A 225 16.28 1.62 -14.51
C LEU A 225 17.78 1.77 -14.76
N GLU A 226 18.22 2.96 -15.11
CA GLU A 226 19.66 3.25 -15.30
C GLU A 226 20.46 2.95 -14.03
N ASP A 227 20.00 3.40 -12.85
CA ASP A 227 20.66 3.12 -11.57
C ASP A 227 20.69 1.61 -11.23
N ILE A 228 19.61 0.88 -11.53
CA ILE A 228 19.57 -0.58 -11.36
C ILE A 228 20.60 -1.26 -12.26
N ILE A 229 20.66 -0.89 -13.53
CA ILE A 229 21.61 -1.45 -14.52
C ILE A 229 23.05 -1.14 -14.10
N GLN A 230 23.34 0.10 -13.75
CA GLN A 230 24.66 0.52 -13.31
C GLN A 230 25.08 -0.22 -12.01
N GLY A 231 24.15 -0.33 -11.06
CA GLY A 231 24.39 -1.11 -9.85
C GLY A 231 24.73 -2.57 -10.17
N TYR A 232 23.97 -3.21 -11.04
CA TYR A 232 24.22 -4.59 -11.46
C TYR A 232 25.62 -4.74 -12.11
N MET A 233 25.99 -3.84 -13.01
CA MET A 233 27.31 -3.86 -13.67
C MET A 233 28.47 -3.68 -12.69
N GLN A 234 28.26 -2.96 -11.60
CA GLN A 234 29.26 -2.69 -10.55
C GLN A 234 29.21 -3.70 -9.39
N GLY A 235 28.32 -4.69 -9.43
CA GLY A 235 28.13 -5.63 -8.32
C GLY A 235 27.46 -5.01 -7.08
N ILE A 236 26.81 -3.86 -7.24
CA ILE A 236 26.12 -3.14 -6.16
C ILE A 236 24.65 -3.53 -6.15
N SER A 237 24.18 -4.04 -5.01
CA SER A 237 22.74 -4.36 -4.86
C SER A 237 21.88 -3.11 -4.84
N ARG A 238 20.81 -3.13 -5.60
CA ARG A 238 19.79 -2.09 -5.66
C ARG A 238 18.42 -2.62 -5.24
N PRO A 239 17.52 -1.80 -4.68
CA PRO A 239 16.15 -2.21 -4.42
C PRO A 239 15.46 -2.69 -5.68
N ARG A 240 14.78 -3.81 -5.56
CA ARG A 240 13.99 -4.38 -6.64
C ARG A 240 12.66 -3.64 -6.74
N VAL A 241 12.35 -3.10 -7.91
CA VAL A 241 11.06 -2.42 -8.16
C VAL A 241 10.01 -3.46 -8.53
N THR A 242 9.11 -3.76 -7.61
CA THR A 242 8.15 -4.87 -7.77
C THR A 242 7.16 -4.65 -8.91
N ASP A 243 6.85 -3.41 -9.20
CA ASP A 243 5.92 -3.05 -10.29
C ASP A 243 6.57 -3.21 -11.66
N LEU A 244 7.86 -2.91 -11.76
CA LEU A 244 8.66 -3.17 -12.96
C LEU A 244 8.79 -4.68 -13.23
N ASP A 245 9.01 -5.49 -12.20
CA ASP A 245 9.05 -6.96 -12.35
C ASP A 245 7.75 -7.53 -12.93
N LYS A 246 6.61 -6.98 -12.52
CA LYS A 246 5.31 -7.39 -13.06
C LYS A 246 5.16 -6.98 -14.51
N ALA A 247 5.57 -5.75 -14.86
CA ALA A 247 5.54 -5.26 -16.22
C ALA A 247 6.44 -6.09 -17.16
N ILE A 248 7.67 -6.39 -16.71
CA ILE A 248 8.61 -7.25 -17.47
C ILE A 248 8.05 -8.65 -17.66
N LYS A 249 7.51 -9.27 -16.61
CA LYS A 249 6.87 -10.60 -16.72
C LYS A 249 5.71 -10.60 -17.71
N PHE A 250 4.87 -9.56 -17.66
CA PHE A 250 3.79 -9.38 -18.60
C PHE A 250 4.28 -9.32 -20.06
N LEU A 251 5.31 -8.50 -20.32
CA LEU A 251 5.91 -8.35 -21.65
C LEU A 251 6.56 -9.65 -22.14
N LEU A 252 7.29 -10.35 -21.26
CA LEU A 252 7.98 -11.60 -21.62
C LEU A 252 7.00 -12.75 -21.88
N ASN A 253 5.93 -12.86 -21.09
CA ASN A 253 4.96 -13.94 -21.20
C ASN A 253 3.94 -13.70 -22.32
N LYS A 254 3.94 -12.52 -22.94
CA LYS A 254 2.92 -12.10 -23.92
C LYS A 254 1.49 -12.34 -23.41
N GLU A 255 1.28 -12.23 -22.10
CA GLU A 255 -0.04 -12.37 -21.51
C GLU A 255 -0.90 -11.18 -21.93
N PRO A 256 -2.16 -11.40 -22.33
CA PRO A 256 -3.05 -10.27 -22.63
C PRO A 256 -3.23 -9.45 -21.36
N PHE A 257 -3.20 -8.13 -21.51
CA PHE A 257 -3.47 -7.22 -20.40
C PHE A 257 -4.85 -7.54 -19.81
N ASN A 258 -4.86 -8.09 -18.61
CA ASN A 258 -6.08 -8.30 -17.85
C ASN A 258 -6.23 -7.19 -16.80
N PRO A 259 -7.16 -6.26 -17.01
CA PRO A 259 -7.40 -5.19 -16.05
C PRO A 259 -7.83 -5.69 -14.67
N ASP A 260 -8.36 -6.91 -14.56
CA ASP A 260 -8.72 -7.55 -13.29
C ASP A 260 -7.50 -8.01 -12.49
N ASN A 261 -6.33 -8.07 -13.10
CA ASN A 261 -5.03 -8.35 -12.47
C ASN A 261 -4.27 -7.07 -12.07
N LEU A 262 -4.86 -5.90 -12.20
CA LEU A 262 -4.28 -4.67 -11.65
C LEU A 262 -4.07 -4.85 -10.14
N PRO A 263 -2.89 -4.44 -9.61
CA PRO A 263 -2.51 -4.72 -8.23
C PRO A 263 -3.24 -3.88 -7.18
N CYS A 264 -4.41 -3.38 -7.49
CA CYS A 264 -5.27 -2.78 -6.48
C CYS A 264 -5.85 -3.88 -5.58
N GLN A 265 -5.03 -4.36 -4.65
CA GLN A 265 -5.40 -5.44 -3.72
C GLN A 265 -6.61 -5.07 -2.83
N VAL A 266 -6.96 -3.81 -2.75
CA VAL A 266 -8.12 -3.33 -1.97
C VAL A 266 -9.44 -3.64 -2.70
N PHE A 267 -9.41 -3.82 -4.02
CA PHE A 267 -10.61 -3.84 -4.88
C PHE A 267 -10.88 -5.15 -5.61
N ASN A 268 -10.21 -6.21 -5.23
CA ASN A 268 -10.64 -7.52 -5.69
C ASN A 268 -11.99 -7.83 -5.02
N GLU A 269 -13.02 -8.19 -5.77
CA GLU A 269 -14.35 -8.62 -5.24
C GLU A 269 -14.23 -9.65 -4.12
N ARG A 270 -13.14 -10.42 -4.10
CA ARG A 270 -12.82 -11.38 -3.03
C ARG A 270 -12.47 -10.70 -1.70
N THR A 271 -12.03 -9.44 -1.71
CA THR A 271 -11.73 -8.66 -0.50
C THR A 271 -12.98 -7.95 0.02
N LEU A 272 -13.93 -7.61 -0.85
CA LEU A 272 -15.18 -6.94 -0.50
C LEU A 272 -16.05 -7.73 0.47
N ASN A 273 -16.06 -9.04 0.35
CA ASN A 273 -16.84 -9.92 1.27
C ASN A 273 -16.25 -10.01 2.68
N THR A 274 -15.24 -9.20 3.02
CA THR A 274 -14.46 -9.33 4.25
C THR A 274 -14.57 -8.16 5.21
N LEU A 275 -15.27 -7.09 4.83
CA LEU A 275 -15.55 -5.98 5.74
C LEU A 275 -16.82 -6.28 6.54
N TYR A 276 -16.65 -6.34 7.85
CA TYR A 276 -17.75 -6.71 8.75
C TYR A 276 -18.73 -5.58 9.03
N ASN A 277 -18.32 -4.32 8.88
CA ASN A 277 -19.23 -3.19 9.06
C ASN A 277 -19.85 -2.77 7.72
N PRO A 278 -21.14 -3.10 7.46
CA PRO A 278 -21.78 -2.77 6.19
C PRO A 278 -21.93 -1.25 5.96
N GLU A 279 -21.93 -0.43 7.02
CA GLU A 279 -22.00 1.03 6.86
C GLU A 279 -20.66 1.61 6.38
N ILE A 280 -19.53 1.09 6.89
CA ILE A 280 -18.20 1.45 6.40
C ILE A 280 -18.05 0.94 4.96
N SER A 281 -18.45 -0.30 4.69
CA SER A 281 -18.33 -0.89 3.36
C SER A 281 -19.10 -0.09 2.30
N ASN A 282 -20.36 0.23 2.56
CA ASN A 282 -21.20 0.91 1.59
C ASN A 282 -20.73 2.34 1.27
N ASN A 283 -20.16 3.06 2.23
CA ASN A 283 -19.72 4.44 2.02
C ASN A 283 -18.29 4.58 1.52
N CYS A 284 -17.37 3.71 1.93
CA CYS A 284 -15.99 3.72 1.41
C CYS A 284 -15.88 3.17 -0.01
N PHE A 285 -16.73 2.19 -0.37
CA PHE A 285 -16.60 1.44 -1.61
C PHE A 285 -17.44 1.98 -2.75
N SER A 286 -18.59 2.62 -2.49
CA SER A 286 -19.38 3.24 -3.55
C SER A 286 -18.61 4.34 -4.31
N GLY A 287 -17.73 5.06 -3.63
CA GLY A 287 -16.84 6.04 -4.26
C GLY A 287 -15.71 5.44 -5.10
N CYS A 288 -15.24 4.23 -4.77
CA CYS A 288 -14.13 3.59 -5.47
C CYS A 288 -14.57 2.78 -6.70
N PHE A 289 -15.79 2.24 -6.71
CA PHE A 289 -16.27 1.48 -7.89
C PHE A 289 -16.44 2.36 -9.13
N SER A 290 -16.96 3.57 -8.99
CA SER A 290 -17.07 4.51 -10.12
C SER A 290 -15.71 4.92 -10.66
N CYS A 291 -14.70 5.06 -9.77
CA CYS A 291 -13.34 5.40 -10.17
C CYS A 291 -12.62 4.27 -10.93
N LEU A 292 -12.90 3.01 -10.58
CA LEU A 292 -12.31 1.85 -11.25
C LEU A 292 -12.80 1.69 -12.69
N ASP A 293 -14.10 1.89 -12.92
CA ASP A 293 -14.68 1.81 -14.25
C ASP A 293 -14.18 2.93 -15.17
N ASP A 294 -14.01 4.15 -14.64
CA ASP A 294 -13.46 5.27 -15.37
C ASP A 294 -11.97 5.06 -15.70
N VAL A 295 -11.15 4.63 -14.72
CA VAL A 295 -9.71 4.34 -14.93
C VAL A 295 -9.53 3.15 -15.86
N LYS A 296 -10.31 2.09 -15.71
CA LYS A 296 -10.31 0.92 -16.59
C LYS A 296 -10.65 1.32 -18.02
N THR A 297 -11.65 2.16 -18.18
CA THR A 297 -12.09 2.65 -19.50
C THR A 297 -11.01 3.51 -20.16
N GLU A 298 -10.36 4.40 -19.42
CA GLU A 298 -9.30 5.27 -19.95
C GLU A 298 -8.02 4.50 -20.26
N LEU A 299 -7.62 3.53 -19.43
CA LEU A 299 -6.48 2.64 -19.68
C LEU A 299 -6.72 1.75 -20.92
N ILE A 300 -7.94 1.23 -21.08
CA ILE A 300 -8.31 0.45 -22.27
C ILE A 300 -8.30 1.32 -23.52
N LYS A 301 -8.78 2.55 -23.45
CA LYS A 301 -8.71 3.50 -24.57
C LYS A 301 -7.26 3.85 -24.92
N ALA A 302 -6.42 4.14 -23.93
CA ALA A 302 -5.01 4.43 -24.15
C ALA A 302 -4.27 3.24 -24.76
N TYR A 303 -4.53 2.03 -24.30
CA TYR A 303 -3.96 0.79 -24.83
C TYR A 303 -4.42 0.54 -26.28
N ASN A 304 -5.71 0.67 -26.56
CA ASN A 304 -6.25 0.48 -27.91
C ASN A 304 -5.74 1.54 -28.90
N ASN A 305 -5.53 2.78 -28.42
CA ASN A 305 -4.92 3.82 -29.24
C ASN A 305 -3.44 3.54 -29.54
N HIS A 306 -2.69 2.96 -28.57
CA HIS A 306 -1.30 2.56 -28.79
C HIS A 306 -1.15 1.34 -29.69
N SER A 307 -2.02 0.34 -29.56
CA SER A 307 -1.99 -0.84 -30.45
C SER A 307 -2.20 -0.47 -31.91
N HIS A 308 -3.04 0.53 -32.20
CA HIS A 308 -3.21 1.04 -33.56
C HIS A 308 -2.02 1.83 -34.11
N ILE A 309 -1.13 2.32 -33.26
CA ILE A 309 0.12 3.00 -33.69
C ILE A 309 1.19 1.95 -34.03
N CYS A 310 1.30 0.89 -33.26
CA CYS A 310 2.24 -0.20 -33.53
C CYS A 310 1.89 -1.00 -34.82
N ASP A 311 0.61 -1.15 -35.15
CA ASP A 311 0.17 -1.82 -36.37
C ASP A 311 0.51 -1.04 -37.67
N LYS A 312 0.90 0.24 -37.54
CA LYS A 312 1.23 1.12 -38.68
C LYS A 312 2.71 1.41 -38.85
N ASP A 313 3.56 1.03 -37.88
CA ASP A 313 4.99 1.24 -37.95
C ASP A 313 5.73 -0.11 -37.98
N PRO A 314 6.32 -0.49 -39.14
CA PRO A 314 7.07 -1.76 -39.24
C PRO A 314 8.39 -1.78 -38.45
N GLN A 315 8.74 -0.72 -37.71
CA GLN A 315 9.93 -0.64 -36.84
C GLN A 315 9.58 -0.69 -35.35
N CYS A 316 8.32 -0.84 -34.97
CA CYS A 316 7.84 -1.07 -33.59
C CYS A 316 7.86 -2.61 -33.24
#